data_945e0586fa60096fd31a1d5f07c21731
#
_entry.id   945e0586fa60096fd31a1d5f07c21731
#
_cell.length_a   1.000
_cell.length_b   1.000
_cell.length_c   1.000
_cell.angle_alpha   90.00
_cell.angle_beta   90.00
_cell.angle_gamma   90.00
#
_symmetry.space_group_name_H-M   'P 1'
#
loop_
_entity.id
_entity.type
_entity.pdbx_description
1 polymer ?
#
loop_
_entity_poly.entity_id
_entity_poly.type
_entity_poly.pdbx_seq_one_letter_code
_entity_poly.pdbx_strand_id
1 'polypeptide(L)'
;MPYLKAIRIGGEMTSGDLLQYRVKFQSAQALLLDKLTADQYGGTGETFDWQIIPHEMRKHIVLSGGLNPVNVVSAVRAIRPCAVDVSSGVEIGKGIKDHAKMAAFIQQAREADQDANA
;
A
#
# COMPACT_ATOMS: atom_id res chain seq x y z
N MET A 1 9.36 21.50 -3.45
CA MET A 1 8.28 20.95 -2.59
C MET A 1 8.36 19.43 -2.57
N PRO A 2 8.29 18.80 -1.40
CA PRO A 2 8.18 17.35 -1.35
C PRO A 2 6.84 16.89 -1.96
N TYR A 3 6.87 15.77 -2.66
CA TYR A 3 5.67 15.23 -3.27
C TYR A 3 5.72 13.70 -3.28
N LEU A 4 4.54 13.09 -3.38
CA LEU A 4 4.38 11.65 -3.57
C LEU A 4 3.95 11.40 -5.01
N LYS A 5 4.54 10.39 -5.63
CA LYS A 5 4.12 9.99 -6.98
C LYS A 5 3.32 8.70 -6.89
N ALA A 6 2.09 8.73 -7.35
CA ALA A 6 1.22 7.56 -7.37
C ALA A 6 1.51 6.71 -8.62
N ILE A 7 1.70 5.41 -8.40
CA ILE A 7 1.93 4.43 -9.46
C ILE A 7 0.86 3.35 -9.32
N ARG A 8 0.13 3.08 -10.38
CA ARG A 8 -0.86 2.01 -10.40
C ARG A 8 -0.21 0.73 -10.92
N ILE A 9 -0.29 -0.32 -10.13
CA ILE A 9 0.37 -1.58 -10.44
C ILE A 9 -0.58 -2.47 -11.22
N GLY A 10 -0.25 -2.71 -12.49
CA GLY A 10 -0.96 -3.67 -13.33
C GLY A 10 -0.38 -5.07 -13.18
N GLY A 11 -1.11 -6.08 -13.63
CA GLY A 11 -0.70 -7.47 -13.47
C GLY A 11 0.55 -7.87 -14.22
N GLU A 12 0.97 -7.09 -15.21
CA GLU A 12 2.15 -7.37 -16.01
C GLU A 12 3.40 -6.61 -15.55
N MET A 13 3.27 -5.79 -14.51
CA MET A 13 4.41 -5.03 -14.01
C MET A 13 5.40 -5.91 -13.30
N THR A 14 6.68 -5.58 -13.47
CA THR A 14 7.79 -6.32 -12.87
C THR A 14 8.57 -5.44 -11.90
N SER A 15 9.46 -6.07 -11.14
CA SER A 15 10.38 -5.33 -10.26
C SER A 15 11.22 -4.32 -11.03
N GLY A 16 11.64 -4.68 -12.25
CA GLY A 16 12.40 -3.77 -13.11
C GLY A 16 11.62 -2.53 -13.47
N ASP A 17 10.32 -2.68 -13.74
CA ASP A 17 9.46 -1.52 -14.03
C ASP A 17 9.41 -0.56 -12.83
N LEU A 18 9.30 -1.10 -11.63
CA LEU A 18 9.27 -0.27 -10.42
C LEU A 18 10.59 0.45 -10.19
N LEU A 19 11.72 -0.21 -10.45
CA LEU A 19 13.02 0.43 -10.35
C LEU A 19 13.15 1.59 -11.33
N GLN A 20 12.63 1.44 -12.54
CA GLN A 20 12.63 2.50 -13.54
C GLN A 20 11.79 3.70 -13.07
N TYR A 21 10.63 3.44 -12.48
CA TYR A 21 9.82 4.52 -11.92
C TYR A 21 10.55 5.23 -10.78
N ARG A 22 11.26 4.48 -9.94
CA ARG A 22 12.01 5.11 -8.84
C ARG A 22 13.10 6.03 -9.37
N VAL A 23 13.80 5.63 -10.43
CA VAL A 23 14.81 6.49 -11.07
C VAL A 23 14.14 7.70 -11.72
N LYS A 24 13.06 7.48 -12.47
CA LYS A 24 12.36 8.54 -13.17
C LYS A 24 11.81 9.60 -12.20
N PHE A 25 11.32 9.17 -11.05
CA PHE A 25 10.73 10.06 -10.04
C PHE A 25 11.59 10.13 -8.78
N GLN A 26 12.91 10.15 -8.95
CA GLN A 26 13.83 10.13 -7.82
C GLN A 26 13.68 11.36 -6.90
N SER A 27 13.11 12.44 -7.42
CA SER A 27 12.83 13.62 -6.60
C SER A 27 11.57 13.47 -5.74
N ALA A 28 10.75 12.45 -5.99
CA ALA A 28 9.60 12.17 -5.15
C ALA A 28 10.06 11.70 -3.78
N GLN A 29 9.37 12.15 -2.74
CA GLN A 29 9.66 11.73 -1.38
C GLN A 29 9.38 10.24 -1.20
N ALA A 30 8.33 9.74 -1.81
CA ALA A 30 7.98 8.33 -1.84
C ALA A 30 7.11 8.03 -3.05
N LEU A 31 7.03 6.76 -3.42
CA LEU A 31 6.08 6.28 -4.43
C LEU A 31 4.91 5.62 -3.73
N LEU A 32 3.71 6.06 -4.05
CA LEU A 32 2.48 5.42 -3.57
C LEU A 32 2.09 4.35 -4.58
N LEU A 33 2.12 3.09 -4.16
CA LEU A 33 1.80 1.96 -5.02
C LEU A 33 0.38 1.49 -4.75
N ASP A 34 -0.45 1.50 -5.77
CA ASP A 34 -1.85 1.12 -5.68
C ASP A 34 -2.14 0.08 -6.76
N LYS A 35 -3.10 -0.79 -6.51
CA LYS A 35 -3.51 -1.77 -7.50
C LYS A 35 -4.33 -1.11 -8.59
N LEU A 36 -4.01 -1.44 -9.85
CA LEU A 36 -4.81 -1.00 -10.98
C LEU A 36 -6.09 -1.84 -11.03
N THR A 37 -7.22 -1.18 -10.79
CA THR A 37 -8.54 -1.82 -10.92
C THR A 37 -9.29 -1.14 -12.05
N ALA A 38 -9.87 -1.93 -12.94
CA ALA A 38 -10.51 -1.39 -14.14
C ALA A 38 -11.79 -0.63 -13.79
N ASP A 39 -12.78 -1.14 -13.21
CA ASP A 39 -14.06 -0.47 -13.01
C ASP A 39 -14.60 -0.58 -11.60
N GLN A 40 -13.75 -0.84 -10.63
CA GLN A 40 -14.18 -1.05 -9.26
C GLN A 40 -13.45 -0.13 -8.31
N TYR A 41 -14.11 0.21 -7.22
CA TYR A 41 -13.45 0.90 -6.13
C TYR A 41 -12.35 0.02 -5.60
N GLY A 42 -11.33 0.60 -5.08
CA GLY A 42 -10.44 -0.12 -4.21
C GLY A 42 -11.28 -0.78 -3.11
N GLY A 43 -10.80 -1.81 -2.44
CA GLY A 43 -11.53 -2.41 -1.34
C GLY A 43 -12.24 -3.70 -1.66
N THR A 44 -11.99 -4.27 -2.83
CA THR A 44 -12.41 -5.64 -3.10
C THR A 44 -11.63 -6.65 -2.24
N GLY A 45 -10.62 -6.17 -1.48
CA GLY A 45 -9.75 -7.04 -0.73
C GLY A 45 -8.63 -7.63 -1.56
N GLU A 46 -8.64 -7.38 -2.85
CA GLU A 46 -7.59 -7.87 -3.73
C GLU A 46 -6.39 -6.92 -3.71
N THR A 47 -5.22 -7.50 -3.52
CA THR A 47 -3.96 -6.75 -3.55
C THR A 47 -3.18 -7.16 -4.78
N PHE A 48 -2.19 -6.33 -5.16
CA PHE A 48 -1.22 -6.75 -6.16
C PHE A 48 -0.15 -7.62 -5.48
N ASP A 49 0.68 -8.27 -6.29
CA ASP A 49 1.77 -9.10 -5.75
C ASP A 49 2.85 -8.20 -5.15
N TRP A 50 2.89 -8.14 -3.83
CA TRP A 50 3.85 -7.29 -3.11
C TRP A 50 5.30 -7.74 -3.33
N GLN A 51 5.52 -8.97 -3.74
CA GLN A 51 6.87 -9.51 -3.94
C GLN A 51 7.61 -8.84 -5.09
N ILE A 52 6.89 -8.16 -5.98
CA ILE A 52 7.55 -7.42 -7.06
C ILE A 52 8.24 -6.15 -6.58
N ILE A 53 7.96 -5.69 -5.36
CA ILE A 53 8.57 -4.47 -4.83
C ILE A 53 10.03 -4.75 -4.46
N PRO A 54 10.99 -4.11 -5.17
CA PRO A 54 12.41 -4.32 -4.86
C PRO A 54 12.74 -3.93 -3.42
N HIS A 55 13.60 -4.70 -2.79
CA HIS A 55 13.98 -4.51 -1.39
C HIS A 55 14.48 -3.10 -1.11
N GLU A 56 15.32 -2.58 -2.00
CA GLU A 56 15.92 -1.26 -1.83
C GLU A 56 14.92 -0.10 -1.93
N MET A 57 13.73 -0.34 -2.48
CA MET A 57 12.69 0.70 -2.60
C MET A 57 11.76 0.76 -1.41
N ARG A 58 11.69 -0.28 -0.60
CA ARG A 58 10.60 -0.47 0.38
C ARG A 58 10.48 0.66 1.39
N LYS A 59 11.58 1.28 1.76
CA LYS A 59 11.58 2.42 2.70
C LYS A 59 11.01 3.69 2.09
N HIS A 60 10.85 3.73 0.78
CA HIS A 60 10.33 4.88 0.05
C HIS A 60 8.98 4.59 -0.60
N ILE A 61 8.25 3.61 -0.06
CA ILE A 61 6.96 3.17 -0.59
C ILE A 61 5.87 3.47 0.40
N VAL A 62 4.78 4.06 -0.09
CA VAL A 62 3.49 4.07 0.60
C VAL A 62 2.67 2.97 -0.05
N LEU A 63 2.31 1.96 0.71
CA LEU A 63 1.59 0.80 0.18
C LEU A 63 0.09 1.03 0.26
N SER A 64 -0.59 0.82 -0.85
CA SER A 64 -2.03 0.99 -0.97
C SER A 64 -2.60 -0.13 -1.85
N GLY A 65 -3.89 -0.09 -2.12
CA GLY A 65 -4.53 -1.04 -3.03
C GLY A 65 -5.02 -2.28 -2.30
N GLY A 66 -6.31 -2.31 -1.99
CA GLY A 66 -6.96 -3.49 -1.41
C GLY A 66 -6.65 -3.74 0.05
N LEU A 67 -5.99 -2.81 0.74
CA LEU A 67 -5.68 -2.99 2.16
C LEU A 67 -6.93 -2.88 3.03
N ASN A 68 -6.97 -3.67 4.09
CA ASN A 68 -8.05 -3.69 5.07
C ASN A 68 -7.49 -4.16 6.42
N PRO A 69 -8.31 -4.18 7.50
CA PRO A 69 -7.79 -4.61 8.80
C PRO A 69 -7.28 -6.05 8.83
N VAL A 70 -7.74 -6.91 7.92
CA VAL A 70 -7.33 -8.31 7.91
C VAL A 70 -5.95 -8.48 7.27
N ASN A 71 -5.69 -7.83 6.14
CA ASN A 71 -4.47 -8.06 5.37
C ASN A 71 -3.33 -7.07 5.67
N VAL A 72 -3.60 -5.97 6.37
CA VAL A 72 -2.57 -4.95 6.64
C VAL A 72 -1.41 -5.52 7.46
N VAL A 73 -1.66 -6.48 8.33
CA VAL A 73 -0.61 -7.12 9.13
C VAL A 73 0.40 -7.80 8.22
N SER A 74 -0.09 -8.60 7.27
CA SER A 74 0.78 -9.27 6.30
C SER A 74 1.56 -8.28 5.46
N ALA A 75 0.89 -7.18 5.04
CA ALA A 75 1.54 -6.16 4.22
C ALA A 75 2.69 -5.49 4.97
N VAL A 76 2.47 -5.06 6.19
CA VAL A 76 3.50 -4.38 6.99
C VAL A 76 4.67 -5.33 7.29
N ARG A 77 4.37 -6.57 7.67
CA ARG A 77 5.41 -7.55 8.00
C ARG A 77 6.24 -7.93 6.77
N ALA A 78 5.58 -8.12 5.62
CA ALA A 78 6.27 -8.58 4.43
C ALA A 78 7.11 -7.49 3.79
N ILE A 79 6.61 -6.26 3.74
CA ILE A 79 7.20 -5.19 2.94
C ILE A 79 7.90 -4.14 3.79
N ARG A 80 7.37 -3.87 4.98
CA ARG A 80 7.86 -2.79 5.85
C ARG A 80 7.93 -1.46 5.12
N PRO A 81 6.82 -1.02 4.53
CA PRO A 81 6.80 0.26 3.80
C PRO A 81 6.93 1.42 4.78
N CYS A 82 7.21 2.60 4.25
CA CYS A 82 7.29 3.78 5.11
C CYS A 82 5.90 4.20 5.61
N ALA A 83 4.84 3.84 4.89
CA ALA A 83 3.46 4.12 5.29
C ALA A 83 2.51 3.20 4.55
N VAL A 84 1.29 3.10 5.07
CA VAL A 84 0.20 2.38 4.39
C VAL A 84 -0.97 3.34 4.23
N ASP A 85 -1.72 3.16 3.15
CA ASP A 85 -2.89 3.96 2.84
C ASP A 85 -4.09 3.04 2.67
N VAL A 86 -5.24 3.44 3.18
CA VAL A 86 -6.46 2.65 3.09
C VAL A 86 -7.62 3.56 2.73
N SER A 87 -8.54 3.04 1.96
CA SER A 87 -9.74 3.77 1.56
C SER A 87 -10.96 2.90 1.78
N SER A 88 -11.36 2.16 0.75
CA SER A 88 -12.59 1.36 0.83
C SER A 88 -12.49 0.15 1.75
N GLY A 89 -11.28 -0.29 2.10
CA GLY A 89 -11.08 -1.39 3.04
C GLY A 89 -11.64 -1.12 4.45
N VAL A 90 -11.92 0.14 4.77
CA VAL A 90 -12.52 0.53 6.05
C VAL A 90 -13.89 1.19 5.86
N GLU A 91 -14.54 0.94 4.73
CA GLU A 91 -15.86 1.49 4.43
C GLU A 91 -16.95 0.44 4.64
N ILE A 92 -18.13 0.90 5.05
CA ILE A 92 -19.35 0.06 5.09
C ILE A 92 -20.15 0.22 3.79
N GLY A 93 -19.85 1.25 3.02
CA GLY A 93 -20.45 1.52 1.73
C GLY A 93 -19.62 2.55 1.03
N LYS A 94 -19.90 2.83 -0.22
CA LYS A 94 -19.11 3.77 -1.00
C LYS A 94 -19.05 5.14 -0.34
N GLY A 95 -17.84 5.56 0.03
CA GLY A 95 -17.62 6.87 0.65
C GLY A 95 -18.00 6.96 2.11
N ILE A 96 -18.48 5.86 2.73
CA ILE A 96 -18.90 5.87 4.12
C ILE A 96 -17.94 5.03 4.95
N LYS A 97 -17.15 5.67 5.80
CA LYS A 97 -16.15 4.99 6.62
C LYS A 97 -16.80 4.30 7.82
N ASP A 98 -16.29 3.12 8.15
CA ASP A 98 -16.70 2.38 9.35
C ASP A 98 -15.66 2.64 10.43
N HIS A 99 -16.08 3.26 11.53
CA HIS A 99 -15.17 3.63 12.63
C HIS A 99 -14.50 2.41 13.25
N ALA A 100 -15.22 1.29 13.38
CA ALA A 100 -14.66 0.07 13.94
C ALA A 100 -13.58 -0.50 13.02
N LYS A 101 -13.81 -0.51 11.71
CA LYS A 101 -12.82 -0.97 10.74
C LYS A 101 -11.60 -0.06 10.72
N MET A 102 -11.78 1.26 10.83
CA MET A 102 -10.68 2.20 10.89
C MET A 102 -9.81 1.95 12.13
N ALA A 103 -10.43 1.79 13.28
CA ALA A 103 -9.71 1.52 14.53
C ALA A 103 -8.96 0.19 14.45
N ALA A 104 -9.60 -0.84 13.91
CA ALA A 104 -8.97 -2.15 13.75
C ALA A 104 -7.78 -2.08 12.79
N PHE A 105 -7.92 -1.35 11.69
CA PHE A 105 -6.84 -1.18 10.71
C PHE A 105 -5.62 -0.52 11.36
N ILE A 106 -5.84 0.58 12.08
CA ILE A 106 -4.75 1.31 12.73
C ILE A 106 -4.06 0.43 13.76
N GLN A 107 -4.84 -0.29 14.57
CA GLN A 107 -4.29 -1.17 15.61
C GLN A 107 -3.46 -2.29 15.00
N GLN A 108 -3.97 -2.95 13.97
CA GLN A 108 -3.27 -4.06 13.32
C GLN A 108 -1.98 -3.57 12.63
N ALA A 109 -2.03 -2.41 11.99
CA ALA A 109 -0.84 -1.85 11.36
C ALA A 109 0.23 -1.53 12.39
N ARG A 110 -0.15 -0.96 13.55
CA ARG A 110 0.78 -0.63 14.62
C ARG A 110 1.40 -1.88 15.25
N GLU A 111 0.59 -2.90 15.48
CA GLU A 111 1.09 -4.15 16.05
C GLU A 111 2.09 -4.83 15.11
N ALA A 112 1.79 -4.86 13.82
CA ALA A 112 2.69 -5.43 12.83
C ALA A 112 4.01 -4.65 12.75
N ASP A 113 3.95 -3.32 12.85
CA ASP A 113 5.13 -2.48 12.84
C ASP A 113 6.00 -2.70 14.09
N GLN A 114 5.37 -2.86 15.26
CA GLN A 114 6.08 -3.16 16.50
C GLN A 114 6.77 -4.52 16.42
N ASP A 115 6.10 -5.54 15.90
CA ASP A 115 6.68 -6.86 15.69
C ASP A 115 7.91 -6.78 14.78
N ALA A 116 7.84 -5.94 13.76
CA ALA A 116 8.93 -5.76 12.81
C ALA A 116 10.17 -5.12 13.46
N ASN A 117 9.96 -4.34 14.51
CA ASN A 117 11.03 -3.63 15.22
C ASN A 117 11.49 -4.32 16.50
N ALA A 118 10.86 -5.43 16.81
CA ALA A 118 11.19 -6.17 18.04
C ALA A 118 12.50 -6.97 17.92
#